data_3d63c1953cd9d7d93a834510f7b8c303
#
_entry.id   3d63c1953cd9d7d93a834510f7b8c303
#
_cell.length_a   1.000
_cell.length_b   1.000
_cell.length_c   1.000
_cell.angle_alpha   90.00
_cell.angle_beta   90.00
_cell.angle_gamma   90.00
#
_symmetry.space_group_name_H-M   'P 1'
#
loop_
_entity.id
_entity.type
_entity.pdbx_description
1 polymer ?
#
loop_
_entity_poly.entity_id
_entity_poly.type
_entity_poly.pdbx_seq_one_letter_code
_entity_poly.pdbx_strand_id
1 'polypeptide(L)'
;MLEVVAVLLRSGERFLLCQRPEQKAHGLLWEFAGGKVEPGETKRQALTRECREELGVEIAVGEEFLELTHVYPEVTVHLTVFCAELRSGRPQALEHRALRWVTAVEAGRLPLSPADVPILRQVERLQNKNKMEAHGMKSKVYFTREITPEKVVEMLNALNAPLTGKVAAKVHSGEEGNQNFLYPEFWRPVVEAVGATVVECNTAYPGARNTTAKHKKLLEKHGWTKYFPVDLLDAEEPDLELPIPDGLVLKKNLVGKDIQNYDSMLVLSHFKGHPMGGYGGALKQLSIGCASSEGKCWIHSGGVSTDREKFWDNIAPQDSFCEAMADAAGSVVRYFNGKMAFLNVMSNLSVDCDCCKVAEDPCMKDIGILASLDPVAIDQACIDLVYASDDPGRAHMVERIESRHGVHTIEAAAKIGFGSREYELVEL
;
A
#
# COMPACT_ATOMS: atom_id res chain seq x y z
N MET A 1 -25.42 7.00 -16.60
CA MET A 1 -24.00 7.33 -16.33
C MET A 1 -23.71 8.64 -17.04
N LEU A 2 -23.07 9.57 -16.39
CA LEU A 2 -22.77 10.89 -16.93
C LEU A 2 -21.29 10.96 -17.36
N GLU A 3 -21.03 11.24 -18.63
CA GLU A 3 -19.68 11.46 -19.14
C GLU A 3 -19.20 12.85 -18.75
N VAL A 4 -18.05 12.94 -18.10
CA VAL A 4 -17.46 14.19 -17.63
C VAL A 4 -15.98 14.21 -18.01
N VAL A 5 -15.46 15.40 -18.33
CA VAL A 5 -14.04 15.62 -18.57
C VAL A 5 -13.48 16.63 -17.58
N ALA A 6 -12.19 16.49 -17.23
CA ALA A 6 -11.47 17.44 -16.41
C ALA A 6 -10.06 17.68 -16.95
N VAL A 7 -9.50 18.85 -16.63
CA VAL A 7 -8.16 19.25 -17.08
C VAL A 7 -7.15 19.24 -15.93
N LEU A 8 -6.06 18.55 -16.12
CA LEU A 8 -4.84 18.76 -15.35
C LEU A 8 -3.98 19.80 -16.07
N LEU A 9 -4.31 21.09 -15.83
CA LEU A 9 -3.57 22.22 -16.41
C LEU A 9 -2.32 22.49 -15.57
N ARG A 10 -1.13 22.32 -16.15
CA ARG A 10 0.15 22.40 -15.43
C ARG A 10 0.93 23.66 -15.76
N SER A 11 1.73 24.11 -14.78
CA SER A 11 2.76 25.14 -14.91
C SER A 11 3.94 24.75 -14.01
N GLY A 12 4.95 24.08 -14.58
CA GLY A 12 6.02 23.45 -13.82
C GLY A 12 5.51 22.38 -12.88
N GLU A 13 5.88 22.46 -11.60
CA GLU A 13 5.40 21.53 -10.55
C GLU A 13 4.00 21.83 -10.02
N ARG A 14 3.41 22.99 -10.43
CA ARG A 14 2.08 23.42 -9.99
C ARG A 14 1.02 23.05 -11.02
N PHE A 15 -0.21 22.86 -10.53
CA PHE A 15 -1.41 22.70 -11.35
C PHE A 15 -2.54 23.55 -10.82
N LEU A 16 -3.50 23.86 -11.69
CA LEU A 16 -4.62 24.71 -11.37
C LEU A 16 -5.74 23.92 -10.71
N LEU A 17 -6.24 24.41 -9.57
CA LEU A 17 -7.49 24.00 -8.95
C LEU A 17 -8.47 25.17 -8.92
N CYS A 18 -9.76 24.84 -9.00
CA CYS A 18 -10.89 25.76 -9.02
C CYS A 18 -11.76 25.51 -7.79
N GLN A 19 -12.22 26.57 -7.12
CA GLN A 19 -13.14 26.43 -6.00
C GLN A 19 -14.58 26.64 -6.47
N ARG A 20 -15.44 25.65 -6.19
CA ARG A 20 -16.85 25.70 -6.53
C ARG A 20 -17.58 26.84 -5.81
N PRO A 21 -18.52 27.54 -6.48
CA PRO A 21 -19.40 28.50 -5.83
C PRO A 21 -20.22 27.85 -4.71
N GLU A 22 -20.47 28.58 -3.63
CA GLU A 22 -21.17 28.08 -2.44
C GLU A 22 -22.56 27.51 -2.73
N GLN A 23 -23.24 28.07 -3.74
CA GLN A 23 -24.61 27.71 -4.10
C GLN A 23 -24.72 26.49 -5.02
N LYS A 24 -23.61 26.01 -5.61
CA LYS A 24 -23.58 24.80 -6.44
C LYS A 24 -23.47 23.54 -5.56
N ALA A 25 -23.87 22.39 -6.08
CA ALA A 25 -23.65 21.09 -5.42
C ALA A 25 -22.16 20.94 -5.08
N HIS A 26 -21.85 20.38 -3.90
CA HIS A 26 -20.49 20.31 -3.37
C HIS A 26 -19.80 21.67 -3.26
N GLY A 27 -20.54 22.74 -2.92
CA GLY A 27 -20.04 24.11 -2.80
C GLY A 27 -18.83 24.23 -1.88
N LEU A 28 -17.93 25.17 -2.20
CA LEU A 28 -16.67 25.46 -1.52
C LEU A 28 -15.59 24.38 -1.61
N LEU A 29 -15.87 23.20 -2.19
CA LEU A 29 -14.83 22.22 -2.49
C LEU A 29 -13.98 22.67 -3.67
N TRP A 30 -12.73 22.17 -3.70
CA TRP A 30 -11.81 22.40 -4.80
C TRP A 30 -11.87 21.22 -5.77
N GLU A 31 -11.76 21.53 -7.06
CA GLU A 31 -11.86 20.56 -8.15
C GLU A 31 -10.93 20.94 -9.31
N PHE A 32 -10.72 20.01 -10.24
CA PHE A 32 -10.12 20.30 -11.53
C PHE A 32 -11.20 20.87 -12.46
N ALA A 33 -10.85 21.91 -13.24
CA ALA A 33 -11.80 22.52 -14.18
C ALA A 33 -12.26 21.51 -15.22
N GLY A 34 -13.54 21.58 -15.60
CA GLY A 34 -14.14 20.68 -16.58
C GLY A 34 -15.64 20.54 -16.39
N GLY A 35 -16.25 19.69 -17.22
CA GLY A 35 -17.69 19.52 -17.19
C GLY A 35 -18.18 18.37 -18.03
N LYS A 36 -19.47 18.40 -18.37
CA LYS A 36 -20.15 17.32 -19.07
C LYS A 36 -19.77 17.29 -20.55
N VAL A 37 -19.68 16.09 -21.10
CA VAL A 37 -19.60 15.89 -22.55
C VAL A 37 -21.00 16.03 -23.13
N GLU A 38 -21.18 17.00 -24.05
CA GLU A 38 -22.45 17.25 -24.70
C GLU A 38 -22.68 16.32 -25.92
N PRO A 39 -23.94 16.08 -26.33
CA PRO A 39 -24.22 15.26 -27.49
C PRO A 39 -23.57 15.78 -28.76
N GLY A 40 -22.77 14.94 -29.39
CA GLY A 40 -22.13 15.27 -30.68
C GLY A 40 -20.72 15.85 -30.57
N GLU A 41 -20.20 16.08 -29.36
CA GLU A 41 -18.80 16.47 -29.15
C GLU A 41 -17.93 15.31 -28.67
N THR A 42 -16.65 15.36 -28.97
CA THR A 42 -15.66 14.47 -28.39
C THR A 42 -15.24 14.94 -27.01
N LYS A 43 -14.71 14.04 -26.14
CA LYS A 43 -14.16 14.40 -24.82
C LYS A 43 -13.17 15.58 -24.90
N ARG A 44 -12.33 15.62 -25.94
CA ARG A 44 -11.35 16.72 -26.13
C ARG A 44 -12.00 18.05 -26.53
N GLN A 45 -13.06 18.01 -27.30
CA GLN A 45 -13.84 19.20 -27.67
C GLN A 45 -14.59 19.74 -26.46
N ALA A 46 -15.23 18.87 -25.67
CA ALA A 46 -15.86 19.21 -24.41
C ALA A 46 -14.89 19.94 -23.48
N LEU A 47 -13.69 19.35 -23.27
CA LEU A 47 -12.69 19.95 -22.38
C LEU A 47 -12.21 21.33 -22.86
N THR A 48 -12.03 21.49 -24.17
CA THR A 48 -11.63 22.78 -24.75
C THR A 48 -12.73 23.83 -24.54
N ARG A 49 -14.00 23.48 -24.73
CA ARG A 49 -15.16 24.32 -24.48
C ARG A 49 -15.25 24.75 -23.02
N GLU A 50 -15.22 23.77 -22.10
CA GLU A 50 -15.29 24.00 -20.65
C GLU A 50 -14.17 24.94 -20.16
N CYS A 51 -12.92 24.71 -20.58
CA CYS A 51 -11.82 25.61 -20.21
C CYS A 51 -11.96 27.03 -20.74
N ARG A 52 -12.62 27.20 -21.89
CA ARG A 52 -12.93 28.55 -22.41
C ARG A 52 -14.05 29.20 -21.60
N GLU A 53 -15.10 28.46 -21.27
CA GLU A 53 -16.26 28.95 -20.52
C GLU A 53 -15.89 29.24 -19.06
N GLU A 54 -15.24 28.33 -18.38
CA GLU A 54 -14.94 28.41 -16.94
C GLU A 54 -13.71 29.26 -16.61
N LEU A 55 -12.69 29.24 -17.49
CA LEU A 55 -11.38 29.85 -17.23
C LEU A 55 -10.98 30.95 -18.20
N GLY A 56 -11.68 31.11 -19.32
CA GLY A 56 -11.36 32.11 -20.36
C GLY A 56 -10.04 31.87 -21.07
N VAL A 57 -9.63 30.61 -21.23
CA VAL A 57 -8.33 30.25 -21.81
C VAL A 57 -8.45 29.28 -22.98
N GLU A 58 -7.46 29.34 -23.89
CA GLU A 58 -7.26 28.30 -24.91
C GLU A 58 -6.19 27.33 -24.45
N ILE A 59 -6.49 26.02 -24.52
CA ILE A 59 -5.59 24.96 -24.12
C ILE A 59 -5.18 24.06 -25.28
N ALA A 60 -4.03 23.44 -25.16
CA ALA A 60 -3.63 22.29 -25.96
C ALA A 60 -3.91 21.01 -25.16
N VAL A 61 -4.95 20.28 -25.52
CA VAL A 61 -5.31 19.01 -24.89
C VAL A 61 -4.29 17.95 -25.27
N GLY A 62 -3.53 17.49 -24.27
CA GLY A 62 -2.50 16.45 -24.39
C GLY A 62 -3.05 15.04 -24.19
N GLU A 63 -2.23 14.16 -23.62
CA GLU A 63 -2.57 12.77 -23.35
C GLU A 63 -3.65 12.64 -22.28
N GLU A 64 -4.39 11.52 -22.32
CA GLU A 64 -5.27 11.12 -21.25
C GLU A 64 -4.42 10.79 -20.01
N PHE A 65 -4.77 11.40 -18.89
CA PHE A 65 -4.04 11.27 -17.64
C PHE A 65 -4.62 10.16 -16.73
N LEU A 66 -5.94 10.09 -16.65
CA LEU A 66 -6.67 9.17 -15.79
C LEU A 66 -8.12 9.04 -16.27
N GLU A 67 -8.66 7.84 -16.20
CA GLU A 67 -10.07 7.56 -16.37
C GLU A 67 -10.60 6.84 -15.14
N LEU A 68 -11.73 7.28 -14.58
CA LEU A 68 -12.33 6.69 -13.39
C LEU A 68 -13.85 6.82 -13.38
N THR A 69 -14.49 5.94 -12.62
CA THR A 69 -15.92 6.04 -12.34
C THR A 69 -16.12 6.38 -10.87
N HIS A 70 -16.88 7.44 -10.60
CA HIS A 70 -17.25 7.85 -9.24
C HIS A 70 -18.76 7.80 -9.06
N VAL A 71 -19.22 7.19 -7.95
CA VAL A 71 -20.64 7.05 -7.64
C VAL A 71 -21.03 8.06 -6.57
N TYR A 72 -21.81 9.05 -6.94
CA TYR A 72 -22.52 9.93 -6.01
C TYR A 72 -23.90 9.37 -5.69
N PRO A 73 -24.53 9.76 -4.59
CA PRO A 73 -25.90 9.30 -4.27
C PRO A 73 -26.91 9.52 -5.41
N GLU A 74 -26.76 10.63 -6.16
CA GLU A 74 -27.71 11.06 -7.18
C GLU A 74 -27.31 10.63 -8.59
N VAL A 75 -26.00 10.38 -8.83
CA VAL A 75 -25.50 10.12 -10.19
C VAL A 75 -24.18 9.38 -10.19
N THR A 76 -24.00 8.47 -11.14
CA THR A 76 -22.71 7.88 -11.46
C THR A 76 -22.03 8.68 -12.53
N VAL A 77 -20.80 9.16 -12.25
CA VAL A 77 -19.96 9.96 -13.15
C VAL A 77 -18.84 9.09 -13.71
N HIS A 78 -18.68 9.07 -15.01
CA HIS A 78 -17.50 8.55 -15.69
C HIS A 78 -16.61 9.72 -16.07
N LEU A 79 -15.48 9.89 -15.38
CA LEU A 79 -14.60 11.04 -15.47
C LEU A 79 -13.33 10.69 -16.24
N THR A 80 -13.07 11.43 -17.33
CA THR A 80 -11.81 11.36 -18.07
C THR A 80 -11.01 12.62 -17.86
N VAL A 81 -9.79 12.50 -17.36
CA VAL A 81 -8.88 13.60 -17.09
C VAL A 81 -7.80 13.67 -18.16
N PHE A 82 -7.56 14.85 -18.71
CA PHE A 82 -6.49 15.06 -19.69
C PHE A 82 -5.42 16.00 -19.13
N CYS A 83 -4.15 15.71 -19.42
CA CYS A 83 -3.11 16.73 -19.32
C CYS A 83 -3.37 17.82 -20.38
N ALA A 84 -3.11 19.07 -20.02
CA ALA A 84 -3.16 20.14 -20.99
C ALA A 84 -2.14 21.26 -20.68
N GLU A 85 -1.74 21.97 -21.70
CA GLU A 85 -0.90 23.16 -21.62
C GLU A 85 -1.69 24.39 -22.06
N LEU A 86 -1.38 25.52 -21.43
CA LEU A 86 -1.97 26.82 -21.81
C LEU A 86 -1.42 27.28 -23.15
N ARG A 87 -2.28 27.45 -24.16
CA ARG A 87 -1.90 28.02 -25.45
C ARG A 87 -1.94 29.55 -25.44
N SER A 88 -3.00 30.09 -24.85
CA SER A 88 -3.19 31.55 -24.75
C SER A 88 -4.20 31.91 -23.67
N GLY A 89 -4.16 33.14 -23.20
CA GLY A 89 -5.02 33.67 -22.14
C GLY A 89 -4.35 33.56 -20.76
N ARG A 90 -5.00 34.07 -19.75
CA ARG A 90 -4.65 33.94 -18.34
C ARG A 90 -5.88 33.41 -17.62
N PRO A 91 -5.80 32.28 -16.90
CA PRO A 91 -6.95 31.70 -16.23
C PRO A 91 -7.64 32.72 -15.30
N GLN A 92 -8.94 32.83 -15.44
CA GLN A 92 -9.82 33.70 -14.65
C GLN A 92 -10.98 32.85 -14.11
N ALA A 93 -11.45 33.17 -12.92
CA ALA A 93 -12.59 32.47 -12.32
C ALA A 93 -13.89 33.04 -12.92
N LEU A 94 -14.31 32.53 -14.07
CA LEU A 94 -15.54 32.99 -14.74
C LEU A 94 -16.78 32.34 -14.13
N GLU A 95 -16.71 31.05 -13.81
CA GLU A 95 -17.79 30.30 -13.17
C GLU A 95 -17.45 29.78 -11.76
N HIS A 96 -16.20 29.89 -11.35
CA HIS A 96 -15.71 29.48 -10.05
C HIS A 96 -15.59 30.62 -9.07
N ARG A 97 -15.57 30.29 -7.77
CA ARG A 97 -15.34 31.29 -6.71
C ARG A 97 -13.91 31.80 -6.66
N ALA A 98 -12.95 30.89 -6.89
CA ALA A 98 -11.53 31.18 -6.83
C ALA A 98 -10.72 30.18 -7.68
N LEU A 99 -9.52 30.62 -8.09
CA LEU A 99 -8.52 29.76 -8.73
C LEU A 99 -7.24 29.76 -7.90
N ARG A 100 -6.57 28.63 -7.88
CA ARG A 100 -5.29 28.49 -7.16
C ARG A 100 -4.34 27.56 -7.89
N TRP A 101 -3.15 28.07 -8.19
CA TRP A 101 -2.02 27.24 -8.61
C TRP A 101 -1.39 26.60 -7.39
N VAL A 102 -1.41 25.28 -7.31
CA VAL A 102 -0.96 24.50 -6.14
C VAL A 102 0.03 23.42 -6.54
N THR A 103 0.92 23.07 -5.62
CA THR A 103 1.65 21.81 -5.65
C THR A 103 0.75 20.67 -5.13
N ALA A 104 1.14 19.42 -5.35
CA ALA A 104 0.39 18.29 -4.82
C ALA A 104 0.26 18.34 -3.28
N VAL A 105 1.34 18.72 -2.58
CA VAL A 105 1.33 18.90 -1.11
C VAL A 105 0.36 19.97 -0.65
N GLU A 106 0.30 21.10 -1.36
CA GLU A 106 -0.66 22.19 -1.05
C GLU A 106 -2.09 21.74 -1.34
N ALA A 107 -2.32 21.01 -2.45
CA ALA A 107 -3.63 20.46 -2.81
C ALA A 107 -4.16 19.45 -1.78
N GLY A 108 -3.31 18.60 -1.23
CA GLY A 108 -3.67 17.64 -0.18
C GLY A 108 -4.18 18.26 1.12
N ARG A 109 -4.00 19.57 1.31
CA ARG A 109 -4.53 20.34 2.46
C ARG A 109 -5.85 21.04 2.15
N LEU A 110 -6.33 20.96 0.92
CA LEU A 110 -7.57 21.58 0.49
C LEU A 110 -8.72 20.57 0.54
N PRO A 111 -9.96 21.00 0.86
CA PRO A 111 -11.13 20.16 0.76
C PRO A 111 -11.46 19.91 -0.72
N LEU A 112 -11.02 18.77 -1.27
CA LEU A 112 -11.28 18.40 -2.66
C LEU A 112 -12.67 17.78 -2.84
N SER A 113 -13.22 17.95 -4.04
CA SER A 113 -14.37 17.16 -4.49
C SER A 113 -14.05 15.66 -4.49
N PRO A 114 -14.95 14.79 -4.06
CA PRO A 114 -14.65 13.35 -3.92
C PRO A 114 -14.12 12.67 -5.19
N ALA A 115 -14.63 13.05 -6.36
CA ALA A 115 -14.14 12.51 -7.64
C ALA A 115 -12.73 12.98 -8.01
N ASP A 116 -12.24 14.06 -7.41
CA ASP A 116 -10.94 14.68 -7.72
C ASP A 116 -9.80 14.15 -6.83
N VAL A 117 -10.14 13.53 -5.70
CA VAL A 117 -9.15 12.92 -4.80
C VAL A 117 -8.26 11.87 -5.50
N PRO A 118 -8.80 10.95 -6.33
CA PRO A 118 -7.99 10.01 -7.09
C PRO A 118 -7.04 10.70 -8.09
N ILE A 119 -7.44 11.81 -8.67
CA ILE A 119 -6.61 12.59 -9.61
C ILE A 119 -5.38 13.15 -8.88
N LEU A 120 -5.58 13.77 -7.70
CA LEU A 120 -4.47 14.27 -6.88
C LEU A 120 -3.48 13.14 -6.51
N ARG A 121 -3.99 12.00 -6.09
CA ARG A 121 -3.16 10.83 -5.77
C ARG A 121 -2.30 10.37 -6.94
N GLN A 122 -2.85 10.36 -8.15
CA GLN A 122 -2.08 10.02 -9.34
C GLN A 122 -1.02 11.08 -9.69
N VAL A 123 -1.31 12.36 -9.48
CA VAL A 123 -0.33 13.46 -9.62
C VAL A 123 0.83 13.26 -8.65
N GLU A 124 0.56 13.01 -7.37
CA GLU A 124 1.56 12.75 -6.32
C GLU A 124 2.46 11.57 -6.68
N ARG A 125 1.85 10.47 -7.13
CA ARG A 125 2.55 9.26 -7.54
C ARG A 125 3.54 9.53 -8.69
N LEU A 126 3.08 10.22 -9.74
CA LEU A 126 3.94 10.54 -10.88
C LEU A 126 5.03 11.55 -10.54
N GLN A 127 4.75 12.54 -9.69
CA GLN A 127 5.77 13.48 -9.23
C GLN A 127 6.84 12.78 -8.39
N ASN A 128 6.47 11.86 -7.52
CA ASN A 128 7.42 11.07 -6.73
C ASN A 128 8.25 10.16 -7.63
N LYS A 129 7.64 9.47 -8.58
CA LYS A 129 8.34 8.66 -9.58
C LYS A 129 9.34 9.50 -10.39
N ASN A 130 8.91 10.63 -10.93
CA ASN A 130 9.76 11.53 -11.71
C ASN A 130 10.90 12.14 -10.88
N LYS A 131 10.67 12.44 -9.59
CA LYS A 131 11.74 12.89 -8.67
C LYS A 131 12.77 11.79 -8.43
N MET A 132 12.35 10.56 -8.24
CA MET A 132 13.25 9.40 -8.10
C MET A 132 14.07 9.20 -9.40
N GLU A 133 13.42 9.21 -10.56
CA GLU A 133 14.07 9.06 -11.86
C GLU A 133 15.00 10.24 -12.22
N ALA A 134 14.58 11.49 -11.98
CA ALA A 134 15.37 12.69 -12.31
C ALA A 134 16.61 12.87 -11.44
N HIS A 135 16.65 12.27 -10.24
CA HIS A 135 17.79 12.34 -9.35
C HIS A 135 18.68 11.08 -9.39
N GLY A 136 18.31 10.08 -10.21
CA GLY A 136 18.98 8.78 -10.21
C GLY A 136 19.03 8.12 -8.82
N MET A 137 18.12 8.54 -7.91
CA MET A 137 18.12 8.07 -6.53
C MET A 137 17.38 6.76 -6.45
N LYS A 138 18.13 5.70 -6.24
CA LYS A 138 17.59 4.38 -5.89
C LYS A 138 17.01 4.42 -4.47
N SER A 139 15.98 3.62 -4.22
CA SER A 139 15.47 3.42 -2.86
C SER A 139 16.58 2.89 -1.97
N LYS A 140 16.82 3.52 -0.81
CA LYS A 140 17.82 3.03 0.14
C LYS A 140 17.28 1.85 0.91
N VAL A 141 18.07 0.79 0.97
CA VAL A 141 17.88 -0.35 1.85
C VAL A 141 19.10 -0.46 2.76
N TYR A 142 18.93 -0.18 4.03
CA TYR A 142 19.96 -0.41 5.02
C TYR A 142 20.05 -1.88 5.35
N PHE A 143 21.25 -2.39 5.59
CA PHE A 143 21.51 -3.79 5.87
C PHE A 143 22.55 -3.94 6.98
N THR A 144 22.34 -4.90 7.87
CA THR A 144 23.34 -5.36 8.84
C THR A 144 23.29 -6.87 9.00
N ARG A 145 24.45 -7.51 9.19
CA ARG A 145 24.53 -8.96 9.48
C ARG A 145 24.25 -9.28 10.93
N GLU A 146 24.34 -8.31 11.80
CA GLU A 146 24.10 -8.48 13.23
C GLU A 146 22.60 -8.49 13.53
N ILE A 147 22.10 -9.61 14.10
CA ILE A 147 20.69 -9.80 14.41
C ILE A 147 20.49 -9.71 15.92
N THR A 148 20.30 -8.49 16.41
CA THR A 148 19.99 -8.21 17.81
C THR A 148 18.81 -7.23 17.91
N PRO A 149 18.07 -7.24 19.03
CA PRO A 149 17.01 -6.25 19.29
C PRO A 149 17.48 -4.79 19.18
N GLU A 150 18.72 -4.51 19.64
CA GLU A 150 19.34 -3.19 19.59
C GLU A 150 19.62 -2.74 18.16
N LYS A 151 20.08 -3.67 17.30
CA LYS A 151 20.31 -3.39 15.88
C LYS A 151 19.00 -3.09 15.14
N VAL A 152 17.87 -3.67 15.51
CA VAL A 152 16.57 -3.30 14.94
C VAL A 152 16.27 -1.81 15.19
N VAL A 153 16.57 -1.31 16.38
CA VAL A 153 16.40 0.11 16.73
C VAL A 153 17.37 1.00 15.94
N GLU A 154 18.64 0.59 15.83
CA GLU A 154 19.65 1.31 15.06
C GLU A 154 19.25 1.43 13.58
N MET A 155 18.77 0.34 12.99
CA MET A 155 18.28 0.29 11.63
C MET A 155 17.09 1.22 11.40
N LEU A 156 16.13 1.25 12.33
CA LEU A 156 14.99 2.18 12.28
C LEU A 156 15.45 3.64 12.36
N ASN A 157 16.39 3.94 13.25
CA ASN A 157 16.93 5.29 13.39
C ASN A 157 17.65 5.76 12.12
N ALA A 158 18.37 4.88 11.45
CA ALA A 158 19.05 5.19 10.18
C ALA A 158 18.07 5.61 9.06
N LEU A 159 16.82 5.13 9.10
CA LEU A 159 15.78 5.50 8.15
C LEU A 159 15.29 6.94 8.31
N ASN A 160 15.45 7.56 9.48
CA ASN A 160 14.74 8.79 9.83
C ASN A 160 13.24 8.69 9.46
N ALA A 161 12.62 7.60 9.91
CA ALA A 161 11.29 7.18 9.49
C ALA A 161 10.21 8.23 9.80
N PRO A 162 9.26 8.51 8.88
CA PRO A 162 8.23 9.54 9.05
C PRO A 162 7.06 9.04 9.92
N LEU A 163 7.34 8.31 10.99
CA LEU A 163 6.34 7.80 11.92
C LEU A 163 5.86 8.95 12.83
N THR A 164 4.57 9.21 12.81
CA THR A 164 3.95 10.32 13.57
C THR A 164 2.60 9.90 14.12
N GLY A 165 2.16 10.57 15.21
CA GLY A 165 0.87 10.30 15.84
C GLY A 165 0.84 8.93 16.51
N LYS A 166 -0.31 8.25 16.47
CA LYS A 166 -0.46 6.90 17.02
C LYS A 166 0.11 5.87 16.03
N VAL A 167 1.15 5.17 16.44
CA VAL A 167 1.89 4.23 15.59
C VAL A 167 1.37 2.81 15.77
N ALA A 168 1.02 2.14 14.66
CA ALA A 168 0.78 0.70 14.62
C ALA A 168 2.09 -0.05 14.36
N ALA A 169 2.46 -1.03 15.18
CA ALA A 169 3.53 -1.97 14.89
C ALA A 169 2.93 -3.28 14.36
N LYS A 170 2.97 -3.46 13.03
CA LYS A 170 2.43 -4.68 12.41
C LYS A 170 3.44 -5.80 12.49
N VAL A 171 3.07 -6.87 13.18
CA VAL A 171 3.88 -8.08 13.38
C VAL A 171 3.19 -9.32 12.84
N HIS A 172 3.87 -10.47 12.86
CA HIS A 172 3.27 -11.80 12.82
C HIS A 172 3.43 -12.47 14.18
N SER A 173 2.32 -12.75 14.85
CA SER A 173 2.33 -13.23 16.24
C SER A 173 2.70 -14.73 16.40
N GLY A 174 2.90 -15.45 15.29
CA GLY A 174 3.14 -16.89 15.27
C GLY A 174 1.85 -17.71 15.39
N GLU A 175 1.77 -18.87 14.71
CA GLU A 175 0.69 -19.85 14.91
C GLU A 175 1.03 -20.76 16.08
N GLU A 176 0.02 -21.35 16.71
CA GLU A 176 0.23 -22.26 17.82
C GLU A 176 1.06 -23.48 17.39
N GLY A 177 2.21 -23.70 18.05
CA GLY A 177 3.12 -24.80 17.75
C GLY A 177 4.21 -24.48 16.73
N ASN A 178 4.19 -23.31 16.09
CA ASN A 178 5.29 -22.86 15.24
C ASN A 178 6.53 -22.53 16.10
N GLN A 179 7.68 -23.05 15.70
CA GLN A 179 8.94 -22.89 16.42
C GLN A 179 9.86 -21.80 15.86
N ASN A 180 9.55 -21.23 14.68
CA ASN A 180 10.47 -20.36 13.95
C ASN A 180 10.14 -18.87 14.08
N PHE A 181 8.94 -18.49 14.54
CA PHE A 181 8.54 -17.08 14.61
C PHE A 181 9.40 -16.29 15.60
N LEU A 182 9.53 -14.99 15.34
CA LEU A 182 10.28 -14.10 16.24
C LEU A 182 9.43 -13.70 17.44
N TYR A 183 9.95 -14.00 18.64
CA TYR A 183 9.28 -13.76 19.90
C TYR A 183 9.17 -12.27 20.23
N PRO A 184 8.19 -11.85 21.05
CA PRO A 184 7.95 -10.44 21.38
C PRO A 184 9.16 -9.75 22.05
N GLU A 185 10.00 -10.49 22.78
CA GLU A 185 11.22 -9.95 23.38
C GLU A 185 12.18 -9.37 22.35
N PHE A 186 12.29 -9.99 21.17
CA PHE A 186 13.14 -9.49 20.08
C PHE A 186 12.65 -8.14 19.55
N TRP A 187 11.34 -7.97 19.43
CA TRP A 187 10.75 -6.75 18.89
C TRP A 187 10.58 -5.64 19.94
N ARG A 188 10.76 -5.97 21.24
CA ARG A 188 10.46 -5.08 22.33
C ARG A 188 11.15 -3.72 22.25
N PRO A 189 12.48 -3.61 22.05
CA PRO A 189 13.15 -2.31 22.04
C PRO A 189 12.65 -1.39 20.92
N VAL A 190 12.39 -1.91 19.71
CA VAL A 190 11.95 -1.08 18.57
C VAL A 190 10.51 -0.63 18.72
N VAL A 191 9.62 -1.46 19.26
CA VAL A 191 8.22 -1.09 19.52
C VAL A 191 8.12 -0.03 20.61
N GLU A 192 8.91 -0.20 21.71
CA GLU A 192 9.00 0.79 22.79
C GLU A 192 9.61 2.12 22.32
N ALA A 193 10.63 2.08 21.45
CA ALA A 193 11.31 3.28 20.94
C ALA A 193 10.38 4.23 20.18
N VAL A 194 9.34 3.70 19.52
CA VAL A 194 8.35 4.51 18.78
C VAL A 194 7.01 4.63 19.51
N GLY A 195 6.88 4.04 20.69
CA GLY A 195 5.63 4.06 21.49
C GLY A 195 4.46 3.41 20.75
N ALA A 196 4.71 2.36 19.96
CA ALA A 196 3.70 1.74 19.12
C ALA A 196 2.78 0.78 19.88
N THR A 197 1.57 0.61 19.35
CA THR A 197 0.68 -0.51 19.67
C THR A 197 0.96 -1.65 18.68
N VAL A 198 1.17 -2.87 19.17
CA VAL A 198 1.29 -4.06 18.32
C VAL A 198 -0.07 -4.36 17.69
N VAL A 199 -0.11 -4.59 16.38
CA VAL A 199 -1.35 -4.87 15.67
C VAL A 199 -1.26 -6.16 14.86
N GLU A 200 -2.37 -6.90 14.84
CA GLU A 200 -2.57 -8.14 14.09
C GLU A 200 -3.98 -8.25 13.54
N CYS A 201 -4.24 -9.24 12.68
CA CYS A 201 -5.58 -9.61 12.22
C CYS A 201 -5.80 -11.12 12.35
N ASN A 202 -7.06 -11.52 12.51
CA ASN A 202 -7.45 -12.92 12.57
C ASN A 202 -7.17 -13.65 11.24
N THR A 203 -7.05 -14.97 11.29
CA THR A 203 -6.89 -15.80 10.07
C THR A 203 -8.24 -16.19 9.46
N ALA A 204 -8.24 -16.45 8.16
CA ALA A 204 -9.44 -16.91 7.44
C ALA A 204 -9.73 -18.40 7.65
N TYR A 205 -8.68 -19.21 7.79
CA TYR A 205 -8.75 -20.67 7.91
C TYR A 205 -8.73 -21.12 9.39
N PRO A 206 -9.17 -22.37 9.68
CA PRO A 206 -9.18 -22.90 11.04
C PRO A 206 -7.79 -22.94 11.68
N GLY A 207 -7.70 -22.47 12.93
CA GLY A 207 -6.46 -22.40 13.71
C GLY A 207 -6.66 -21.70 15.03
N ALA A 208 -5.56 -21.40 15.73
CA ALA A 208 -5.59 -20.70 17.01
C ALA A 208 -5.84 -19.17 16.86
N ARG A 209 -5.82 -18.65 15.64
CA ARG A 209 -6.02 -17.23 15.31
C ARG A 209 -7.27 -16.95 14.48
N ASN A 210 -8.17 -17.91 14.30
CA ASN A 210 -9.32 -17.76 13.41
C ASN A 210 -10.53 -17.05 14.02
N THR A 211 -10.47 -16.70 15.30
CA THR A 211 -11.44 -15.84 15.99
C THR A 211 -10.72 -14.94 16.98
N THR A 212 -11.26 -13.75 17.22
CA THR A 212 -10.71 -12.78 18.17
C THR A 212 -10.45 -13.37 19.55
N ALA A 213 -11.38 -14.19 20.07
CA ALA A 213 -11.22 -14.81 21.39
C ALA A 213 -10.07 -15.82 21.45
N LYS A 214 -9.88 -16.64 20.41
CA LYS A 214 -8.76 -17.60 20.33
C LYS A 214 -7.44 -16.87 20.11
N HIS A 215 -7.42 -15.88 19.23
CA HIS A 215 -6.23 -15.12 18.91
C HIS A 215 -5.72 -14.34 20.14
N LYS A 216 -6.59 -13.71 20.93
CA LYS A 216 -6.21 -13.09 22.20
C LYS A 216 -5.53 -14.08 23.16
N LYS A 217 -6.07 -15.30 23.29
CA LYS A 217 -5.44 -16.34 24.14
C LYS A 217 -4.06 -16.75 23.62
N LEU A 218 -3.89 -16.82 22.29
CA LEU A 218 -2.59 -17.14 21.70
C LEU A 218 -1.57 -16.03 21.92
N LEU A 219 -1.99 -14.76 21.77
CA LEU A 219 -1.15 -13.61 22.06
C LEU A 219 -0.65 -13.58 23.51
N GLU A 220 -1.52 -13.93 24.47
CA GLU A 220 -1.13 -14.12 25.87
C GLU A 220 -0.13 -15.27 26.01
N LYS A 221 -0.42 -16.44 25.43
CA LYS A 221 0.43 -17.63 25.46
C LYS A 221 1.82 -17.38 24.87
N HIS A 222 1.92 -16.63 23.77
CA HIS A 222 3.17 -16.27 23.14
C HIS A 222 3.88 -15.07 23.80
N GLY A 223 3.28 -14.47 24.85
CA GLY A 223 3.89 -13.42 25.65
C GLY A 223 3.76 -12.00 25.06
N TRP A 224 3.02 -11.80 23.96
CA TRP A 224 2.86 -10.48 23.33
C TRP A 224 2.23 -9.46 24.29
N THR A 225 1.16 -9.84 24.99
CA THR A 225 0.44 -8.96 25.93
C THR A 225 1.23 -8.66 27.21
N LYS A 226 2.33 -9.36 27.45
CA LYS A 226 3.23 -9.09 28.57
C LYS A 226 4.01 -7.77 28.37
N TYR A 227 4.34 -7.45 27.13
CA TYR A 227 5.21 -6.32 26.79
C TYR A 227 4.46 -5.16 26.13
N PHE A 228 3.35 -5.42 25.46
CA PHE A 228 2.71 -4.45 24.58
C PHE A 228 1.21 -4.35 24.81
N PRO A 229 0.59 -3.18 24.58
CA PRO A 229 -0.79 -3.14 24.14
C PRO A 229 -0.88 -3.84 22.78
N VAL A 230 -1.83 -4.76 22.61
CA VAL A 230 -2.05 -5.50 21.37
C VAL A 230 -3.48 -5.26 20.90
N ASP A 231 -3.62 -4.85 19.65
CA ASP A 231 -4.89 -4.60 19.00
C ASP A 231 -5.10 -5.57 17.83
N LEU A 232 -6.27 -6.22 17.79
CA LEU A 232 -6.71 -7.02 16.64
C LEU A 232 -7.57 -6.13 15.76
N LEU A 233 -7.02 -5.70 14.62
CA LEU A 233 -7.62 -4.70 13.76
C LEU A 233 -9.00 -5.11 13.21
N ASP A 234 -9.28 -6.41 13.13
CA ASP A 234 -10.53 -7.02 12.70
C ASP A 234 -11.31 -7.67 13.85
N ALA A 235 -11.18 -7.11 15.07
CA ALA A 235 -11.93 -7.59 16.23
C ALA A 235 -13.42 -7.30 16.14
N GLU A 236 -13.78 -6.23 15.45
CA GLU A 236 -15.15 -5.75 15.26
C GLU A 236 -15.48 -5.57 13.76
N GLU A 237 -16.71 -5.81 13.41
CA GLU A 237 -17.26 -5.56 12.07
C GLU A 237 -17.95 -4.17 11.98
N PRO A 238 -18.19 -3.65 10.78
CA PRO A 238 -17.75 -4.17 9.46
C PRO A 238 -16.28 -3.86 9.17
N ASP A 239 -15.69 -4.60 8.22
CA ASP A 239 -14.37 -4.30 7.68
C ASP A 239 -14.31 -2.90 7.05
N LEU A 240 -13.10 -2.31 7.04
CA LEU A 240 -12.84 -1.09 6.28
C LEU A 240 -12.48 -1.45 4.83
N GLU A 241 -13.22 -0.90 3.88
CA GLU A 241 -12.90 -1.03 2.45
C GLU A 241 -11.87 0.03 2.03
N LEU A 242 -10.70 -0.40 1.57
CA LEU A 242 -9.70 0.46 0.95
C LEU A 242 -9.82 0.36 -0.58
N PRO A 243 -10.06 1.46 -1.31
CA PRO A 243 -10.20 1.42 -2.76
C PRO A 243 -8.85 1.15 -3.45
N ILE A 244 -8.91 0.39 -4.56
CA ILE A 244 -7.76 0.08 -5.42
C ILE A 244 -8.12 0.46 -6.86
N PRO A 245 -8.03 1.74 -7.24
CA PRO A 245 -8.45 2.22 -8.57
C PRO A 245 -7.62 1.59 -9.70
N ASP A 246 -6.33 1.40 -9.46
CA ASP A 246 -5.36 0.93 -10.46
C ASP A 246 -4.94 -0.54 -10.24
N GLY A 247 -5.76 -1.33 -9.53
CA GLY A 247 -5.44 -2.72 -9.21
C GLY A 247 -5.38 -3.61 -10.47
N LEU A 248 -4.42 -4.51 -10.47
CA LEU A 248 -4.28 -5.52 -11.54
C LEU A 248 -5.41 -6.54 -11.46
N VAL A 249 -5.80 -6.94 -10.26
CA VAL A 249 -6.83 -7.95 -9.98
C VAL A 249 -7.93 -7.38 -9.09
N LEU A 250 -7.56 -6.76 -7.95
CA LEU A 250 -8.50 -6.26 -6.97
C LEU A 250 -8.91 -4.81 -7.26
N LYS A 251 -10.17 -4.47 -6.98
CA LYS A 251 -10.67 -3.09 -7.02
C LYS A 251 -10.86 -2.48 -5.63
N LYS A 252 -10.82 -3.33 -4.61
CA LYS A 252 -10.84 -2.94 -3.20
C LYS A 252 -10.10 -3.97 -2.36
N ASN A 253 -9.63 -3.55 -1.20
CA ASN A 253 -9.12 -4.41 -0.15
C ASN A 253 -10.03 -4.31 1.08
N LEU A 254 -10.19 -5.41 1.80
CA LEU A 254 -10.95 -5.48 3.06
C LEU A 254 -9.94 -5.63 4.20
N VAL A 255 -9.77 -4.56 4.97
CA VAL A 255 -8.84 -4.54 6.11
C VAL A 255 -9.59 -4.46 7.42
N GLY A 256 -8.94 -4.87 8.50
CA GLY A 256 -9.51 -4.70 9.82
C GLY A 256 -9.84 -3.22 10.10
N LYS A 257 -11.08 -2.94 10.51
CA LYS A 257 -11.62 -1.59 10.72
C LYS A 257 -10.73 -0.72 11.61
N ASP A 258 -10.12 -1.32 12.64
CA ASP A 258 -9.37 -0.57 13.63
C ASP A 258 -8.02 -0.03 13.14
N ILE A 259 -7.63 -0.33 11.89
CA ILE A 259 -6.50 0.34 11.20
C ILE A 259 -6.68 1.86 11.16
N GLN A 260 -7.94 2.34 11.14
CA GLN A 260 -8.27 3.77 11.16
C GLN A 260 -7.90 4.49 12.45
N ASN A 261 -7.59 3.75 13.52
CA ASN A 261 -7.17 4.32 14.80
C ASN A 261 -5.70 4.75 14.81
N TYR A 262 -4.96 4.55 13.71
CA TYR A 262 -3.51 4.78 13.62
C TYR A 262 -3.16 5.79 12.54
N ASP A 263 -2.17 6.64 12.84
CA ASP A 263 -1.69 7.70 11.96
C ASP A 263 -0.50 7.26 11.09
N SER A 264 0.24 6.24 11.54
CA SER A 264 1.42 5.70 10.87
C SER A 264 1.62 4.22 11.21
N MET A 265 2.44 3.51 10.40
CA MET A 265 2.66 2.08 10.60
C MET A 265 4.14 1.71 10.47
N LEU A 266 4.64 1.01 11.48
CA LEU A 266 5.92 0.30 11.44
C LEU A 266 5.64 -1.17 11.12
N VAL A 267 6.16 -1.66 9.99
CA VAL A 267 5.99 -3.05 9.55
C VAL A 267 7.21 -3.86 9.94
N LEU A 268 7.03 -4.79 10.84
CA LEU A 268 8.06 -5.66 11.40
C LEU A 268 7.88 -7.07 10.85
N SER A 269 8.68 -7.44 9.89
CA SER A 269 8.54 -8.73 9.19
C SER A 269 9.67 -9.68 9.56
N HIS A 270 9.31 -10.89 9.89
CA HIS A 270 10.20 -12.03 9.80
C HIS A 270 10.21 -12.50 8.34
N PHE A 271 11.35 -12.38 7.65
CA PHE A 271 11.49 -12.84 6.26
C PHE A 271 11.78 -14.34 6.23
N LYS A 272 11.03 -15.09 5.42
CA LYS A 272 11.12 -16.55 5.28
C LYS A 272 10.37 -17.03 4.05
N GLY A 273 10.42 -18.33 3.76
CA GLY A 273 9.57 -18.96 2.75
C GLY A 273 8.08 -18.89 3.10
N HIS A 274 7.24 -19.19 2.12
CA HIS A 274 5.78 -19.25 2.30
C HIS A 274 5.14 -20.25 1.34
N PRO A 275 4.28 -21.18 1.85
CA PRO A 275 3.73 -22.26 1.03
C PRO A 275 2.84 -21.82 -0.12
N MET A 276 2.22 -20.62 -0.07
CA MET A 276 1.36 -20.11 -1.12
C MET A 276 2.00 -18.94 -1.88
N GLY A 277 2.63 -17.99 -1.20
CA GLY A 277 3.19 -16.79 -1.83
C GLY A 277 4.69 -16.84 -2.13
N GLY A 278 5.34 -18.01 -1.96
CA GLY A 278 6.78 -18.19 -2.19
C GLY A 278 7.64 -17.68 -1.04
N TYR A 279 7.42 -16.46 -0.60
CA TYR A 279 8.07 -15.86 0.56
C TYR A 279 7.11 -15.01 1.39
N GLY A 280 7.52 -14.67 2.60
CA GLY A 280 6.85 -13.72 3.48
C GLY A 280 7.81 -12.61 3.89
N GLY A 281 7.48 -11.37 3.55
CA GLY A 281 8.23 -10.14 3.86
C GLY A 281 7.27 -8.98 4.08
N ALA A 282 7.72 -7.75 3.79
CA ALA A 282 6.95 -6.53 3.97
C ALA A 282 5.65 -6.54 3.15
N LEU A 283 5.69 -6.94 1.87
CA LEU A 283 4.52 -6.98 1.00
C LEU A 283 3.44 -7.93 1.52
N LYS A 284 3.84 -9.11 2.02
CA LYS A 284 2.89 -10.03 2.64
C LYS A 284 2.31 -9.51 3.94
N GLN A 285 3.10 -8.84 4.78
CA GLN A 285 2.59 -8.21 6.00
C GLN A 285 1.58 -7.12 5.71
N LEU A 286 1.80 -6.33 4.67
CA LEU A 286 0.87 -5.30 4.23
C LEU A 286 -0.42 -5.88 3.65
N SER A 287 -0.30 -6.91 2.81
CA SER A 287 -1.47 -7.52 2.15
C SER A 287 -2.23 -8.44 3.10
N ILE A 288 -1.79 -9.67 3.23
CA ILE A 288 -2.44 -10.70 4.06
C ILE A 288 -2.44 -10.32 5.54
N GLY A 289 -1.37 -9.66 6.03
CA GLY A 289 -1.22 -9.29 7.43
C GLY A 289 -2.21 -8.23 7.90
N CYS A 290 -2.56 -7.25 7.08
CA CYS A 290 -3.51 -6.18 7.40
C CYS A 290 -4.96 -6.49 6.98
N ALA A 291 -5.17 -7.47 6.09
CA ALA A 291 -6.49 -7.90 5.69
C ALA A 291 -7.25 -8.54 6.87
N SER A 292 -8.55 -8.29 6.96
CA SER A 292 -9.45 -9.01 7.87
C SER A 292 -9.54 -10.49 7.50
N SER A 293 -10.26 -11.27 8.29
CA SER A 293 -10.54 -12.67 7.94
C SER A 293 -11.22 -12.81 6.58
N GLU A 294 -12.19 -11.96 6.27
CA GLU A 294 -12.88 -11.93 4.97
C GLU A 294 -11.97 -11.37 3.88
N GLY A 295 -11.19 -10.34 4.20
CA GLY A 295 -10.19 -9.76 3.30
C GLY A 295 -9.11 -10.75 2.88
N LYS A 296 -8.72 -11.67 3.78
CA LYS A 296 -7.82 -12.76 3.42
C LYS A 296 -8.44 -13.70 2.39
N CYS A 297 -9.74 -14.06 2.54
CA CYS A 297 -10.46 -14.82 1.51
C CYS A 297 -10.51 -14.07 0.20
N TRP A 298 -10.81 -12.77 0.24
CA TRP A 298 -10.87 -11.88 -0.90
C TRP A 298 -9.58 -11.85 -1.70
N ILE A 299 -8.43 -11.69 -1.02
CA ILE A 299 -7.11 -11.68 -1.66
C ILE A 299 -6.76 -13.05 -2.24
N HIS A 300 -6.95 -14.14 -1.47
CA HIS A 300 -6.60 -15.48 -1.92
C HIS A 300 -7.46 -15.95 -3.10
N SER A 301 -8.67 -15.46 -3.21
CA SER A 301 -9.58 -15.78 -4.33
C SER A 301 -9.43 -14.84 -5.54
N GLY A 302 -8.51 -13.87 -5.50
CA GLY A 302 -8.41 -12.86 -6.58
C GLY A 302 -9.66 -11.99 -6.70
N GLY A 303 -10.31 -11.66 -5.59
CA GLY A 303 -11.50 -10.80 -5.56
C GLY A 303 -12.83 -11.51 -5.92
N VAL A 304 -12.90 -12.81 -5.74
CA VAL A 304 -14.10 -13.59 -6.07
C VAL A 304 -14.98 -13.90 -4.86
N SER A 305 -14.36 -14.20 -3.69
CA SER A 305 -15.11 -14.69 -2.53
C SER A 305 -14.54 -14.15 -1.21
N THR A 306 -15.44 -13.85 -0.27
CA THR A 306 -15.12 -13.58 1.15
C THR A 306 -15.53 -14.74 2.06
N ASP A 307 -16.07 -15.84 1.49
CA ASP A 307 -16.60 -16.98 2.22
C ASP A 307 -15.46 -17.81 2.84
N ARG A 308 -15.36 -17.76 4.17
CA ARG A 308 -14.34 -18.48 4.95
C ARG A 308 -14.54 -20.00 4.95
N GLU A 309 -15.79 -20.48 4.80
CA GLU A 309 -16.07 -21.91 4.76
C GLU A 309 -15.57 -22.55 3.45
N LYS A 310 -15.55 -21.75 2.37
CA LYS A 310 -15.08 -22.12 1.04
C LYS A 310 -13.70 -21.58 0.69
N PHE A 311 -12.89 -21.24 1.70
CA PHE A 311 -11.58 -20.64 1.48
C PHE A 311 -10.73 -21.44 0.50
N TRP A 312 -10.61 -22.75 0.70
CA TRP A 312 -9.77 -23.61 -0.14
C TRP A 312 -10.37 -23.93 -1.52
N ASP A 313 -11.67 -23.77 -1.69
CA ASP A 313 -12.37 -24.03 -2.95
C ASP A 313 -12.21 -22.86 -3.95
N ASN A 314 -11.85 -21.67 -3.46
CA ASN A 314 -11.82 -20.43 -4.24
C ASN A 314 -10.41 -19.84 -4.40
N ILE A 315 -9.36 -20.65 -4.29
CA ILE A 315 -7.99 -20.14 -4.47
C ILE A 315 -7.78 -19.72 -5.94
N ALA A 316 -7.32 -18.49 -6.13
CA ALA A 316 -7.01 -17.94 -7.45
C ALA A 316 -5.79 -18.65 -8.10
N PRO A 317 -5.65 -18.60 -9.43
CA PRO A 317 -4.40 -18.95 -10.10
C PRO A 317 -3.21 -18.22 -9.48
N GLN A 318 -2.04 -18.86 -9.47
CA GLN A 318 -0.88 -18.39 -8.71
C GLN A 318 -0.48 -16.93 -9.00
N ASP A 319 -0.40 -16.54 -10.27
CA ASP A 319 -0.04 -15.17 -10.66
C ASP A 319 -1.11 -14.16 -10.21
N SER A 320 -2.40 -14.50 -10.39
CA SER A 320 -3.50 -13.65 -9.94
C SER A 320 -3.51 -13.47 -8.41
N PHE A 321 -3.12 -14.51 -7.64
CA PHE A 321 -2.95 -14.40 -6.20
C PHE A 321 -1.78 -13.47 -5.83
N CYS A 322 -0.64 -13.58 -6.50
CA CYS A 322 0.51 -12.69 -6.30
C CYS A 322 0.17 -11.24 -6.65
N GLU A 323 -0.54 -11.01 -7.76
CA GLU A 323 -1.04 -9.69 -8.16
C GLU A 323 -2.07 -9.14 -7.17
N ALA A 324 -2.99 -9.97 -6.66
CA ALA A 324 -3.94 -9.57 -5.63
C ALA A 324 -3.25 -9.18 -4.32
N MET A 325 -2.17 -9.88 -3.93
CA MET A 325 -1.34 -9.47 -2.79
C MET A 325 -0.68 -8.11 -3.03
N ALA A 326 -0.14 -7.86 -4.23
CA ALA A 326 0.45 -6.58 -4.57
C ALA A 326 -0.58 -5.44 -4.52
N ASP A 327 -1.77 -5.65 -5.09
CA ASP A 327 -2.89 -4.71 -5.05
C ASP A 327 -3.29 -4.36 -3.61
N ALA A 328 -3.46 -5.38 -2.77
CA ALA A 328 -3.82 -5.21 -1.37
C ALA A 328 -2.74 -4.47 -0.58
N ALA A 329 -1.45 -4.83 -0.76
CA ALA A 329 -0.32 -4.13 -0.13
C ALA A 329 -0.31 -2.64 -0.53
N GLY A 330 -0.46 -2.35 -1.84
CA GLY A 330 -0.51 -0.99 -2.35
C GLY A 330 -1.66 -0.16 -1.76
N SER A 331 -2.81 -0.77 -1.44
CA SER A 331 -3.92 -0.07 -0.79
C SER A 331 -3.56 0.43 0.61
N VAL A 332 -2.83 -0.39 1.39
CA VAL A 332 -2.38 -0.03 2.75
C VAL A 332 -1.29 1.04 2.70
N VAL A 333 -0.34 0.94 1.76
CA VAL A 333 0.69 1.98 1.54
C VAL A 333 0.04 3.33 1.20
N ARG A 334 -0.96 3.33 0.31
CA ARG A 334 -1.73 4.54 -0.03
C ARG A 334 -2.48 5.09 1.17
N TYR A 335 -3.07 4.23 2.00
CA TYR A 335 -3.81 4.65 3.19
C TYR A 335 -2.95 5.46 4.15
N PHE A 336 -1.75 4.97 4.48
CA PHE A 336 -0.83 5.69 5.38
C PHE A 336 -0.04 6.82 4.70
N ASN A 337 -0.15 6.98 3.39
CA ASN A 337 0.41 8.11 2.63
C ASN A 337 1.88 8.43 2.96
N GLY A 338 2.75 7.43 2.88
CA GLY A 338 4.19 7.56 3.13
C GLY A 338 4.61 7.60 4.59
N LYS A 339 3.68 7.53 5.55
CA LYS A 339 3.99 7.48 6.99
C LYS A 339 4.22 6.03 7.44
N MET A 340 5.18 5.38 6.81
CA MET A 340 5.50 3.98 7.07
C MET A 340 7.00 3.75 7.10
N ALA A 341 7.40 2.69 7.79
CA ALA A 341 8.75 2.14 7.76
C ALA A 341 8.69 0.61 7.78
N PHE A 342 9.67 -0.03 7.16
CA PHE A 342 9.73 -1.47 6.99
C PHE A 342 11.05 -2.02 7.51
N LEU A 343 10.96 -3.09 8.31
CA LEU A 343 12.10 -3.88 8.74
C LEU A 343 11.83 -5.36 8.46
N ASN A 344 12.75 -5.99 7.75
CA ASN A 344 12.74 -7.42 7.50
C ASN A 344 13.90 -8.09 8.24
N VAL A 345 13.61 -9.07 9.09
CA VAL A 345 14.62 -9.87 9.80
C VAL A 345 14.73 -11.22 9.12
N MET A 346 15.90 -11.51 8.60
CA MET A 346 16.25 -12.73 7.88
C MET A 346 16.98 -13.71 8.82
N SER A 347 16.25 -14.23 9.81
CA SER A 347 16.70 -15.27 10.74
C SER A 347 15.73 -16.43 10.76
N ASN A 348 16.12 -17.57 11.29
CA ASN A 348 15.30 -18.79 11.30
C ASN A 348 14.70 -19.08 9.90
N LEU A 349 15.52 -19.02 8.86
CA LEU A 349 15.10 -19.04 7.45
C LEU A 349 14.55 -20.41 7.05
N SER A 350 13.28 -20.68 7.38
CA SER A 350 12.52 -21.84 6.95
C SER A 350 11.80 -21.56 5.61
N VAL A 351 11.55 -22.62 4.84
CA VAL A 351 10.68 -22.57 3.66
C VAL A 351 9.20 -22.39 4.02
N ASP A 352 8.85 -22.60 5.29
CA ASP A 352 7.49 -22.44 5.79
C ASP A 352 7.31 -21.13 6.58
N CYS A 353 6.07 -20.65 6.60
CA CYS A 353 5.70 -19.43 7.25
C CYS A 353 5.36 -19.62 8.74
N ASP A 354 5.52 -18.58 9.54
CA ASP A 354 5.05 -18.52 10.94
C ASP A 354 3.54 -18.80 11.09
N CYS A 355 2.78 -18.79 10.00
CA CYS A 355 1.37 -19.17 9.98
C CYS A 355 1.13 -20.69 9.91
N CYS A 356 2.16 -21.50 9.71
CA CYS A 356 2.07 -22.94 9.74
C CYS A 356 2.20 -23.45 11.19
N LYS A 357 1.29 -24.33 11.62
CA LYS A 357 1.35 -24.92 12.95
C LYS A 357 2.63 -25.77 13.14
N VAL A 358 2.98 -26.51 12.11
CA VAL A 358 4.22 -27.30 12.03
C VAL A 358 4.97 -26.78 10.83
N ALA A 359 6.09 -26.13 11.05
CA ALA A 359 6.96 -25.61 10.02
C ALA A 359 8.21 -26.52 9.91
N GLU A 360 8.81 -26.57 8.73
CA GLU A 360 10.15 -27.14 8.59
C GLU A 360 11.16 -26.33 9.42
N ASP A 361 12.20 -26.99 9.89
CA ASP A 361 13.32 -26.32 10.52
C ASP A 361 13.99 -25.35 9.53
N PRO A 362 14.72 -24.33 10.02
CA PRO A 362 15.46 -23.41 9.15
C PRO A 362 16.37 -24.17 8.19
N CYS A 363 16.22 -23.90 6.88
CA CYS A 363 17.00 -24.57 5.83
C CYS A 363 18.28 -23.81 5.49
N MET A 364 18.39 -22.54 5.87
CA MET A 364 19.53 -21.65 5.64
C MET A 364 19.98 -21.00 6.94
N LYS A 365 21.25 -20.58 6.98
CA LYS A 365 21.76 -19.69 8.03
C LYS A 365 21.10 -18.31 7.95
N ASP A 366 21.09 -17.66 9.10
CA ASP A 366 20.64 -16.28 9.23
C ASP A 366 21.48 -15.35 8.34
N ILE A 367 20.84 -14.34 7.74
CA ILE A 367 21.48 -13.42 6.82
C ILE A 367 21.67 -12.04 7.45
N GLY A 368 20.65 -11.49 8.11
CA GLY A 368 20.74 -10.17 8.71
C GLY A 368 19.40 -9.45 8.87
N ILE A 369 19.47 -8.15 9.10
CA ILE A 369 18.32 -7.25 9.21
C ILE A 369 18.39 -6.23 8.08
N LEU A 370 17.26 -5.98 7.42
CA LEU A 370 17.10 -4.93 6.43
C LEU A 370 16.09 -3.89 6.92
N ALA A 371 16.29 -2.64 6.50
CA ALA A 371 15.36 -1.55 6.76
C ALA A 371 15.22 -0.63 5.54
N SER A 372 13.98 -0.22 5.22
CA SER A 372 13.71 0.71 4.11
C SER A 372 12.41 1.49 4.35
N LEU A 373 12.24 2.60 3.64
CA LEU A 373 10.96 3.29 3.49
C LEU A 373 10.16 2.79 2.28
N ASP A 374 10.71 1.85 1.52
CA ASP A 374 10.13 1.26 0.32
C ASP A 374 9.92 -0.25 0.51
N PRO A 375 8.65 -0.74 0.58
CA PRO A 375 8.37 -2.15 0.83
C PRO A 375 8.73 -3.07 -0.35
N VAL A 376 8.79 -2.53 -1.56
CA VAL A 376 9.20 -3.30 -2.76
C VAL A 376 10.72 -3.48 -2.77
N ALA A 377 11.45 -2.40 -2.50
CA ALA A 377 12.91 -2.41 -2.44
C ALA A 377 13.45 -3.35 -1.36
N ILE A 378 12.84 -3.32 -0.17
CA ILE A 378 13.30 -4.16 0.94
C ILE A 378 13.06 -5.64 0.67
N ASP A 379 11.90 -6.01 0.11
CA ASP A 379 11.60 -7.40 -0.24
C ASP A 379 12.49 -7.87 -1.41
N GLN A 380 12.73 -7.01 -2.43
CA GLN A 380 13.68 -7.31 -3.51
C GLN A 380 15.08 -7.56 -2.96
N ALA A 381 15.56 -6.71 -2.05
CA ALA A 381 16.89 -6.89 -1.45
C ALA A 381 17.01 -8.19 -0.64
N CYS A 382 15.94 -8.59 0.08
CA CYS A 382 15.91 -9.88 0.77
C CYS A 382 16.01 -11.06 -0.22
N ILE A 383 15.26 -11.03 -1.31
CA ILE A 383 15.32 -12.05 -2.37
C ILE A 383 16.74 -12.12 -2.96
N ASP A 384 17.33 -10.97 -3.30
CA ASP A 384 18.66 -10.91 -3.90
C ASP A 384 19.72 -11.48 -2.93
N LEU A 385 19.62 -11.22 -1.63
CA LEU A 385 20.50 -11.79 -0.61
C LEU A 385 20.35 -13.31 -0.49
N VAL A 386 19.13 -13.84 -0.59
CA VAL A 386 18.89 -15.28 -0.65
C VAL A 386 19.54 -15.86 -1.89
N TYR A 387 19.33 -15.27 -3.05
CA TYR A 387 19.87 -15.76 -4.33
C TYR A 387 21.39 -15.66 -4.41
N ALA A 388 22.00 -14.69 -3.74
CA ALA A 388 23.44 -14.50 -3.68
C ALA A 388 24.16 -15.35 -2.61
N SER A 389 23.40 -15.99 -1.72
CA SER A 389 23.97 -16.79 -0.62
C SER A 389 24.75 -18.01 -1.13
N ASP A 390 25.85 -18.35 -0.48
CA ASP A 390 26.62 -19.57 -0.70
C ASP A 390 26.18 -20.74 0.20
N ASP A 391 25.17 -20.54 1.05
CA ASP A 391 24.61 -21.55 1.93
C ASP A 391 24.02 -22.73 1.12
N PRO A 392 24.34 -23.97 1.45
CA PRO A 392 23.77 -25.14 0.75
C PRO A 392 22.25 -25.21 0.78
N GLY A 393 21.61 -24.71 1.83
CA GLY A 393 20.15 -24.67 1.97
C GLY A 393 19.46 -23.66 1.07
N ARG A 394 20.23 -22.74 0.43
CA ARG A 394 19.70 -21.78 -0.55
C ARG A 394 18.82 -22.44 -1.62
N ALA A 395 19.25 -23.61 -2.13
CA ALA A 395 18.50 -24.28 -3.19
C ALA A 395 17.06 -24.60 -2.79
N HIS A 396 16.82 -24.98 -1.54
CA HIS A 396 15.50 -25.28 -1.01
C HIS A 396 14.64 -24.02 -0.85
N MET A 397 15.25 -22.92 -0.37
CA MET A 397 14.57 -21.62 -0.27
C MET A 397 14.21 -21.06 -1.65
N VAL A 398 15.15 -21.10 -2.61
CA VAL A 398 14.95 -20.65 -3.98
C VAL A 398 13.85 -21.46 -4.66
N GLU A 399 13.86 -22.80 -4.53
CA GLU A 399 12.79 -23.67 -5.04
C GLU A 399 11.41 -23.24 -4.51
N ARG A 400 11.29 -22.96 -3.19
CA ARG A 400 10.02 -22.48 -2.60
C ARG A 400 9.60 -21.16 -3.21
N ILE A 401 10.51 -20.22 -3.39
CA ILE A 401 10.21 -18.89 -3.97
C ILE A 401 9.76 -19.04 -5.42
N GLU A 402 10.50 -19.79 -6.22
CA GLU A 402 10.24 -19.93 -7.66
C GLU A 402 8.99 -20.78 -7.96
N SER A 403 8.81 -21.92 -7.27
CA SER A 403 7.64 -22.79 -7.47
C SER A 403 6.31 -22.13 -7.12
N ARG A 404 6.34 -21.03 -6.36
CA ARG A 404 5.19 -20.23 -5.98
C ARG A 404 5.18 -18.85 -6.65
N HIS A 405 6.01 -18.64 -7.66
CA HIS A 405 6.14 -17.37 -8.39
C HIS A 405 6.31 -16.15 -7.44
N GLY A 406 7.03 -16.33 -6.31
CA GLY A 406 7.09 -15.35 -5.24
C GLY A 406 7.58 -13.97 -5.71
N VAL A 407 8.53 -13.92 -6.65
CA VAL A 407 9.06 -12.67 -7.23
C VAL A 407 7.97 -11.90 -7.99
N HIS A 408 6.95 -12.58 -8.53
CA HIS A 408 5.85 -11.93 -9.25
C HIS A 408 5.07 -10.94 -8.39
N THR A 409 4.97 -11.16 -7.07
CA THR A 409 4.38 -10.18 -6.14
C THR A 409 5.17 -8.86 -6.14
N ILE A 410 6.52 -8.94 -6.15
CA ILE A 410 7.40 -7.76 -6.20
C ILE A 410 7.27 -7.04 -7.55
N GLU A 411 7.22 -7.80 -8.65
CA GLU A 411 7.06 -7.26 -10.01
C GLU A 411 5.72 -6.54 -10.17
N ALA A 412 4.64 -7.15 -9.70
CA ALA A 412 3.31 -6.57 -9.69
C ALA A 412 3.27 -5.29 -8.84
N ALA A 413 3.86 -5.30 -7.64
CA ALA A 413 3.95 -4.13 -6.76
C ALA A 413 4.71 -2.97 -7.40
N ALA A 414 5.83 -3.24 -8.05
CA ALA A 414 6.59 -2.24 -8.80
C ALA A 414 5.80 -1.71 -10.01
N LYS A 415 5.09 -2.57 -10.73
CA LYS A 415 4.22 -2.20 -11.86
C LYS A 415 3.08 -1.27 -11.43
N ILE A 416 2.45 -1.53 -10.27
CA ILE A 416 1.43 -0.65 -9.67
C ILE A 416 2.07 0.66 -9.22
N GLY A 417 3.39 0.68 -8.90
CA GLY A 417 4.22 1.87 -8.67
C GLY A 417 4.11 2.47 -7.28
N PHE A 418 3.98 1.67 -6.25
CA PHE A 418 4.12 2.14 -4.86
C PHE A 418 5.49 1.84 -4.24
N GLY A 419 6.45 1.36 -5.02
CA GLY A 419 7.84 1.13 -4.68
C GLY A 419 8.68 0.76 -5.90
N SER A 420 9.98 0.54 -5.71
CA SER A 420 10.95 0.25 -6.76
C SER A 420 11.71 -1.04 -6.50
N ARG A 421 11.97 -1.83 -7.55
CA ARG A 421 12.90 -2.97 -7.51
C ARG A 421 14.37 -2.53 -7.54
N GLU A 422 14.63 -1.30 -7.99
CA GLU A 422 15.99 -0.72 -7.98
C GLU A 422 16.26 -0.08 -6.62
N TYR A 423 17.35 -0.49 -5.97
CA TYR A 423 17.72 0.00 -4.65
C TYR A 423 19.25 0.17 -4.53
N GLU A 424 19.64 0.91 -3.53
CA GLU A 424 21.02 1.02 -3.04
C GLU A 424 21.10 0.28 -1.70
N LEU A 425 21.94 -0.76 -1.61
CA LEU A 425 22.19 -1.45 -0.35
C LEU A 425 23.27 -0.71 0.44
N VAL A 426 22.94 -0.29 1.65
CA VAL A 426 23.86 0.44 2.56
C VAL A 426 24.10 -0.43 3.78
N GLU A 427 25.30 -0.99 3.91
CA GLU A 427 25.68 -1.82 5.06
C GLU A 427 26.02 -0.91 6.27
N LEU A 428 25.48 -1.27 7.48
CA LEU A 428 25.64 -0.55 8.76
C LEU A 428 26.37 -1.41 9.80
#